data_050cc0c3ab868cd0ccd2a4ab271e1ee2
#
_entry.id   050cc0c3ab868cd0ccd2a4ab271e1ee2
#
_cell.length_a   1.000
_cell.length_b   1.000
_cell.length_c   1.000
_cell.angle_alpha   90.00
_cell.angle_beta   90.00
_cell.angle_gamma   90.00
#
_symmetry.space_group_name_H-M   'P 1'
#
loop_
_entity.id
_entity.type
_entity.pdbx_description
1 polymer ?
#
loop_
_entity_poly.entity_id
_entity_poly.type
_entity_poly.pdbx_seq_one_letter_code
_entity_poly.pdbx_strand_id
1 'polypeptide(L)'
;MKRARIIYNPTSGREIFKKNLPEVLQKLEQAGYETSCHATTCAGDATEAAKVAVERKFDIVIAAGGDGTINEVINGIAGQDYRPQLGIIPVGTTNDFARAINVPRTIEGAVDVIINGVPKAIDLGAVTNEGQTHHFVNIAGGGRLTELTYEVPSKLKTMLGQLAYYLKGMEMLPSIKPTTVEIEYDGKFFSGDIMMFLVSLTNSVGGFEKLAPDSSLDDGMFDLIILKKANLAEFIRIATLALRGEHINDPHIIYTKANRVKIHTNDKMQLNLDGEYGGLLPGEFVNLYRHVEVFVPKETAKLMEKNEIA
;
A
#
# COMPACT_ATOMS: atom_id res chain seq x y z
N MET A 1 0.21 -31.91 3.92
CA MET A 1 -0.48 -30.89 4.71
C MET A 1 0.19 -29.56 4.38
N LYS A 2 -0.57 -28.52 4.03
CA LYS A 2 0.01 -27.19 3.76
C LYS A 2 0.43 -26.52 5.07
N ARG A 3 1.57 -25.84 5.07
CA ARG A 3 2.13 -25.18 6.25
C ARG A 3 1.85 -23.69 6.21
N ALA A 4 1.22 -23.15 7.26
CA ALA A 4 0.87 -21.75 7.39
C ALA A 4 1.66 -21.07 8.53
N ARG A 5 2.32 -19.95 8.24
CA ARG A 5 2.99 -19.11 9.23
C ARG A 5 2.21 -17.84 9.46
N ILE A 6 1.68 -17.64 10.66
CA ILE A 6 1.01 -16.41 11.07
C ILE A 6 2.04 -15.47 11.67
N ILE A 7 2.19 -14.28 11.09
CA ILE A 7 3.03 -13.19 11.61
C ILE A 7 2.08 -12.09 12.06
N TYR A 8 2.10 -11.75 13.34
CA TYR A 8 1.13 -10.80 13.88
C TYR A 8 1.76 -9.77 14.81
N ASN A 9 1.22 -8.55 14.76
CA ASN A 9 1.56 -7.50 15.71
C ASN A 9 0.65 -7.63 16.94
N PRO A 10 1.18 -7.97 18.13
CA PRO A 10 0.39 -8.24 19.32
C PRO A 10 -0.32 -6.99 19.88
N THR A 11 0.12 -5.79 19.51
CA THR A 11 -0.46 -4.50 19.98
C THR A 11 -1.47 -3.91 19.00
N SER A 12 -1.57 -4.43 17.77
CA SER A 12 -2.50 -3.95 16.75
C SER A 12 -3.96 -4.14 17.19
N GLY A 13 -4.81 -3.16 16.84
CA GLY A 13 -6.26 -3.25 17.06
C GLY A 13 -6.65 -3.43 18.54
N ARG A 14 -5.92 -2.85 19.49
CA ARG A 14 -6.13 -3.02 20.94
C ARG A 14 -6.02 -4.50 21.38
N GLU A 15 -5.05 -5.22 20.80
CA GLU A 15 -4.76 -6.64 21.11
C GLU A 15 -5.88 -7.62 20.72
N ILE A 16 -6.79 -7.22 19.83
CA ILE A 16 -7.92 -8.06 19.42
C ILE A 16 -7.43 -9.37 18.81
N PHE A 17 -6.41 -9.33 17.94
CA PHE A 17 -5.91 -10.54 17.30
C PHE A 17 -5.34 -11.55 18.31
N LYS A 18 -4.56 -11.09 19.27
CA LYS A 18 -3.98 -11.95 20.32
C LYS A 18 -5.05 -12.76 21.08
N LYS A 19 -6.21 -12.13 21.33
CA LYS A 19 -7.33 -12.79 22.01
C LYS A 19 -8.02 -13.84 21.15
N ASN A 20 -8.04 -13.63 19.83
CA ASN A 20 -8.70 -14.52 18.85
C ASN A 20 -7.73 -15.57 18.27
N LEU A 21 -6.43 -15.49 18.57
CA LEU A 21 -5.41 -16.39 17.99
C LEU A 21 -5.75 -17.89 18.18
N PRO A 22 -6.20 -18.36 19.34
CA PRO A 22 -6.55 -19.79 19.50
C PRO A 22 -7.66 -20.24 18.55
N GLU A 23 -8.68 -19.42 18.33
CA GLU A 23 -9.78 -19.72 17.40
C GLU A 23 -9.29 -19.70 15.94
N VAL A 24 -8.44 -18.75 15.58
CA VAL A 24 -7.82 -18.68 14.25
C VAL A 24 -7.01 -19.94 13.95
N LEU A 25 -6.15 -20.37 14.91
CA LEU A 25 -5.35 -21.60 14.76
C LEU A 25 -6.27 -22.82 14.57
N GLN A 26 -7.29 -22.95 15.42
CA GLN A 26 -8.25 -24.06 15.32
C GLN A 26 -8.95 -24.13 13.96
N LYS A 27 -9.44 -22.99 13.44
CA LYS A 27 -10.11 -22.92 12.13
C LYS A 27 -9.16 -23.32 10.98
N LEU A 28 -7.92 -22.82 11.01
CA LEU A 28 -6.92 -23.17 9.98
C LEU A 28 -6.52 -24.64 10.05
N GLU A 29 -6.36 -25.22 11.24
CA GLU A 29 -6.05 -26.64 11.40
C GLU A 29 -7.20 -27.55 10.94
N GLN A 30 -8.46 -27.17 11.24
CA GLN A 30 -9.64 -27.87 10.71
C GLN A 30 -9.73 -27.81 9.19
N ALA A 31 -9.22 -26.73 8.58
CA ALA A 31 -9.09 -26.59 7.12
C ALA A 31 -7.89 -27.34 6.53
N GLY A 32 -7.10 -28.05 7.34
CA GLY A 32 -5.99 -28.90 6.89
C GLY A 32 -4.65 -28.19 6.81
N TYR A 33 -4.45 -27.05 7.49
CA TYR A 33 -3.16 -26.38 7.60
C TYR A 33 -2.41 -26.83 8.86
N GLU A 34 -1.10 -27.06 8.73
CA GLU A 34 -0.17 -27.08 9.86
C GLU A 34 0.21 -25.66 10.21
N THR A 35 -0.20 -25.17 11.39
CA THR A 35 -0.07 -23.76 11.76
C THR A 35 1.09 -23.50 12.72
N SER A 36 1.71 -22.35 12.57
CA SER A 36 2.64 -21.78 13.56
C SER A 36 2.52 -20.25 13.56
N CYS A 37 2.89 -19.61 14.67
CA CYS A 37 2.78 -18.16 14.79
C CYS A 37 4.08 -17.50 15.25
N HIS A 38 4.22 -16.21 14.91
CA HIS A 38 5.28 -15.31 15.35
C HIS A 38 4.65 -13.98 15.76
N ALA A 39 4.83 -13.59 17.01
CA ALA A 39 4.45 -12.29 17.51
C ALA A 39 5.59 -11.31 17.28
N THR A 40 5.34 -10.20 16.60
CA THR A 40 6.38 -9.18 16.36
C THR A 40 6.70 -8.42 17.65
N THR A 41 7.96 -8.03 17.80
CA THR A 41 8.49 -7.35 18.99
C THR A 41 8.94 -5.91 18.72
N CYS A 42 9.28 -5.58 17.48
CA CYS A 42 9.73 -4.26 17.04
C CYS A 42 9.49 -4.07 15.54
N ALA A 43 9.75 -2.87 15.03
CA ALA A 43 9.75 -2.59 13.61
C ALA A 43 10.81 -3.43 12.87
N GLY A 44 10.46 -3.94 11.69
CA GLY A 44 11.30 -4.83 10.88
C GLY A 44 11.22 -6.31 11.26
N ASP A 45 10.68 -6.67 12.44
CA ASP A 45 10.59 -8.05 12.91
C ASP A 45 9.67 -8.91 12.02
N ALA A 46 8.58 -8.32 11.48
CA ALA A 46 7.71 -9.05 10.56
C ALA A 46 8.41 -9.35 9.23
N THR A 47 9.31 -8.49 8.77
CA THR A 47 10.13 -8.72 7.58
C THR A 47 11.05 -9.93 7.78
N GLU A 48 11.76 -9.98 8.90
CA GLU A 48 12.67 -11.10 9.20
C GLU A 48 11.91 -12.40 9.43
N ALA A 49 10.76 -12.35 10.13
CA ALA A 49 9.90 -13.53 10.31
C ALA A 49 9.36 -14.07 8.98
N ALA A 50 9.06 -13.20 8.02
CA ALA A 50 8.62 -13.57 6.68
C ALA A 50 9.77 -14.21 5.87
N LYS A 51 10.99 -13.66 5.91
CA LYS A 51 12.18 -14.27 5.30
C LYS A 51 12.42 -15.69 5.82
N VAL A 52 12.37 -15.87 7.15
CA VAL A 52 12.49 -17.20 7.78
C VAL A 52 11.39 -18.14 7.30
N ALA A 53 10.15 -17.66 7.12
CA ALA A 53 9.08 -18.50 6.58
C ALA A 53 9.34 -18.93 5.13
N VAL A 54 9.91 -18.05 4.31
CA VAL A 54 10.36 -18.38 2.94
C VAL A 54 11.46 -19.43 2.94
N GLU A 55 12.53 -19.24 3.73
CA GLU A 55 13.65 -20.18 3.86
C GLU A 55 13.17 -21.57 4.28
N ARG A 56 12.20 -21.62 5.20
CA ARG A 56 11.60 -22.84 5.71
C ARG A 56 10.51 -23.41 4.81
N LYS A 57 10.27 -22.82 3.63
CA LYS A 57 9.30 -23.26 2.61
C LYS A 57 7.89 -23.43 3.17
N PHE A 58 7.39 -22.42 3.87
CA PHE A 58 5.97 -22.35 4.22
C PHE A 58 5.14 -22.12 2.96
N ASP A 59 4.00 -22.81 2.83
CA ASP A 59 3.10 -22.64 1.69
C ASP A 59 2.33 -21.31 1.76
N ILE A 60 2.01 -20.88 2.98
CA ILE A 60 1.24 -19.65 3.24
C ILE A 60 1.92 -18.84 4.36
N VAL A 61 2.04 -17.54 4.15
CA VAL A 61 2.33 -16.56 5.19
C VAL A 61 1.09 -15.71 5.42
N ILE A 62 0.65 -15.58 6.66
CA ILE A 62 -0.52 -14.82 7.05
C ILE A 62 -0.05 -13.58 7.83
N ALA A 63 -0.27 -12.40 7.27
CA ALA A 63 -0.01 -11.13 7.92
C ALA A 63 -1.25 -10.68 8.73
N ALA A 64 -1.14 -10.68 10.07
CA ALA A 64 -2.22 -10.24 10.95
C ALA A 64 -1.81 -8.95 11.68
N GLY A 65 -2.26 -7.81 11.16
CA GLY A 65 -1.85 -6.49 11.66
C GLY A 65 -2.50 -5.35 10.92
N GLY A 66 -1.90 -4.17 11.04
CA GLY A 66 -2.20 -3.00 10.22
C GLY A 66 -1.35 -2.97 8.95
N ASP A 67 -1.48 -1.87 8.18
CA ASP A 67 -0.78 -1.68 6.91
C ASP A 67 0.74 -1.84 7.04
N GLY A 68 1.36 -1.32 8.11
CA GLY A 68 2.80 -1.50 8.34
C GLY A 68 3.22 -2.97 8.53
N THR A 69 2.44 -3.78 9.25
CA THR A 69 2.72 -5.22 9.40
C THR A 69 2.60 -5.96 8.06
N ILE A 70 1.58 -5.61 7.26
CA ILE A 70 1.37 -6.18 5.92
C ILE A 70 2.55 -5.80 5.01
N ASN A 71 2.95 -4.53 5.01
CA ASN A 71 4.09 -4.04 4.22
C ASN A 71 5.40 -4.74 4.62
N GLU A 72 5.69 -4.87 5.92
CA GLU A 72 6.87 -5.60 6.40
C GLU A 72 6.88 -7.06 5.92
N VAL A 73 5.75 -7.78 6.02
CA VAL A 73 5.64 -9.16 5.54
C VAL A 73 5.88 -9.24 4.03
N ILE A 74 5.28 -8.33 3.25
CA ILE A 74 5.50 -8.26 1.80
C ILE A 74 6.97 -8.03 1.47
N ASN A 75 7.65 -7.10 2.16
CA ASN A 75 9.09 -6.85 1.96
C ASN A 75 9.95 -8.07 2.33
N GLY A 76 9.49 -8.93 3.24
CA GLY A 76 10.18 -10.17 3.59
C GLY A 76 10.06 -11.27 2.52
N ILE A 77 8.98 -11.27 1.73
CA ILE A 77 8.72 -12.30 0.70
C ILE A 77 9.04 -11.84 -0.72
N ALA A 78 8.90 -10.55 -1.03
CA ALA A 78 8.95 -10.02 -2.39
C ALA A 78 10.29 -10.24 -3.10
N GLY A 79 11.41 -10.05 -2.41
CA GLY A 79 12.75 -10.19 -2.96
C GLY A 79 13.28 -11.63 -3.06
N GLN A 80 12.42 -12.64 -2.83
CA GLN A 80 12.84 -14.04 -2.75
C GLN A 80 12.47 -14.84 -4.00
N ASP A 81 13.25 -15.87 -4.34
CA ASP A 81 12.95 -16.79 -5.45
C ASP A 81 11.67 -17.59 -5.20
N TYR A 82 11.51 -18.09 -3.97
CA TYR A 82 10.30 -18.75 -3.51
C TYR A 82 9.43 -17.76 -2.75
N ARG A 83 8.20 -17.59 -3.18
CA ARG A 83 7.22 -16.72 -2.52
C ARG A 83 6.00 -17.51 -2.09
N PRO A 84 5.75 -17.64 -0.77
CA PRO A 84 4.53 -18.26 -0.25
C PRO A 84 3.30 -17.42 -0.60
N GLN A 85 2.14 -18.05 -0.66
CA GLN A 85 0.87 -17.34 -0.78
C GLN A 85 0.64 -16.45 0.44
N LEU A 86 0.09 -15.27 0.23
CA LEU A 86 -0.16 -14.28 1.30
C LEU A 86 -1.62 -14.32 1.75
N GLY A 87 -1.85 -14.58 3.02
CA GLY A 87 -3.12 -14.34 3.70
C GLY A 87 -3.07 -13.03 4.48
N ILE A 88 -4.19 -12.31 4.57
CA ILE A 88 -4.28 -11.05 5.30
C ILE A 88 -5.40 -11.10 6.32
N ILE A 89 -5.10 -10.75 7.57
CA ILE A 89 -6.08 -10.52 8.64
C ILE A 89 -5.94 -9.07 9.10
N PRO A 90 -6.80 -8.17 8.62
CA PRO A 90 -6.72 -6.75 8.89
C PRO A 90 -7.21 -6.45 10.32
N VAL A 91 -6.30 -6.02 11.20
CA VAL A 91 -6.61 -5.60 12.57
C VAL A 91 -6.10 -4.21 12.90
N GLY A 92 -5.61 -3.48 11.91
CA GLY A 92 -5.22 -2.07 12.00
C GLY A 92 -6.41 -1.11 11.90
N THR A 93 -6.11 0.18 11.91
CA THR A 93 -7.14 1.24 11.84
C THR A 93 -7.62 1.46 10.41
N THR A 94 -6.71 1.55 9.43
CA THR A 94 -7.00 1.92 8.04
C THR A 94 -7.17 0.70 7.17
N ASN A 95 -6.15 -0.17 7.12
CA ASN A 95 -6.09 -1.40 6.33
C ASN A 95 -6.41 -1.15 4.85
N ASP A 96 -5.67 -0.21 4.24
CA ASP A 96 -5.92 0.25 2.88
C ASP A 96 -5.80 -0.89 1.87
N PHE A 97 -4.75 -1.72 1.99
CA PHE A 97 -4.57 -2.85 1.09
C PHE A 97 -5.65 -3.93 1.24
N ALA A 98 -5.98 -4.32 2.47
CA ALA A 98 -7.05 -5.29 2.70
C ALA A 98 -8.39 -4.81 2.11
N ARG A 99 -8.66 -3.49 2.17
CA ARG A 99 -9.84 -2.87 1.58
C ARG A 99 -9.79 -2.92 0.05
N ALA A 100 -8.64 -2.62 -0.55
CA ALA A 100 -8.47 -2.64 -2.01
C ALA A 100 -8.75 -4.03 -2.60
N ILE A 101 -8.42 -5.10 -1.87
CA ILE A 101 -8.69 -6.49 -2.28
C ILE A 101 -9.97 -7.07 -1.66
N ASN A 102 -10.82 -6.23 -1.05
CA ASN A 102 -12.11 -6.59 -0.44
C ASN A 102 -12.04 -7.67 0.64
N VAL A 103 -10.92 -7.80 1.37
CA VAL A 103 -10.83 -8.69 2.52
C VAL A 103 -11.67 -8.11 3.67
N PRO A 104 -12.60 -8.92 4.27
CA PRO A 104 -13.43 -8.47 5.37
C PRO A 104 -12.60 -7.98 6.58
N ARG A 105 -13.11 -6.94 7.25
CA ARG A 105 -12.46 -6.37 8.45
C ARG A 105 -12.60 -7.24 9.70
N THR A 106 -13.52 -8.21 9.70
CA THR A 106 -13.67 -9.16 10.80
C THR A 106 -12.62 -10.25 10.69
N ILE A 107 -12.04 -10.67 11.82
CA ILE A 107 -11.05 -11.76 11.86
C ILE A 107 -11.64 -13.04 11.27
N GLU A 108 -12.88 -13.36 11.62
CA GLU A 108 -13.57 -14.53 11.11
C GLU A 108 -13.72 -14.51 9.58
N GLY A 109 -14.19 -13.39 9.01
CA GLY A 109 -14.33 -13.24 7.56
C GLY A 109 -12.99 -13.25 6.83
N ALA A 110 -11.93 -12.68 7.42
CA ALA A 110 -10.59 -12.73 6.83
C ALA A 110 -10.01 -14.15 6.84
N VAL A 111 -10.22 -14.91 7.92
CA VAL A 111 -9.83 -16.34 7.99
C VAL A 111 -10.62 -17.15 6.98
N ASP A 112 -11.92 -16.88 6.78
CA ASP A 112 -12.73 -17.54 5.76
C ASP A 112 -12.19 -17.29 4.35
N VAL A 113 -11.72 -16.06 4.04
CA VAL A 113 -11.06 -15.77 2.75
C VAL A 113 -9.77 -16.59 2.58
N ILE A 114 -8.97 -16.79 3.62
CA ILE A 114 -7.77 -17.63 3.55
C ILE A 114 -8.12 -19.10 3.29
N ILE A 115 -9.20 -19.59 3.89
CA ILE A 115 -9.62 -21.00 3.77
C ILE A 115 -10.36 -21.26 2.46
N ASN A 116 -11.31 -20.40 2.09
CA ASN A 116 -12.29 -20.61 1.03
C ASN A 116 -12.15 -19.66 -0.17
N GLY A 117 -11.30 -18.64 -0.07
CA GLY A 117 -11.03 -17.68 -1.14
C GLY A 117 -10.16 -18.25 -2.26
N VAL A 118 -9.73 -17.37 -3.14
CA VAL A 118 -8.92 -17.73 -4.32
C VAL A 118 -7.59 -16.96 -4.25
N PRO A 119 -6.43 -17.63 -4.41
CA PRO A 119 -5.17 -16.93 -4.58
C PRO A 119 -5.15 -16.24 -5.95
N LYS A 120 -4.84 -14.94 -5.96
CA LYS A 120 -4.65 -14.13 -7.16
C LYS A 120 -3.26 -13.53 -7.15
N ALA A 121 -2.58 -13.63 -8.28
CA ALA A 121 -1.31 -12.96 -8.50
C ALA A 121 -1.55 -11.47 -8.67
N ILE A 122 -0.84 -10.66 -7.89
CA ILE A 122 -0.93 -9.20 -7.90
C ILE A 122 0.42 -8.57 -8.18
N ASP A 123 0.37 -7.36 -8.68
CA ASP A 123 1.52 -6.51 -8.90
C ASP A 123 2.07 -5.98 -7.57
N LEU A 124 3.38 -5.74 -7.54
CA LEU A 124 4.02 -4.99 -6.47
C LEU A 124 4.79 -3.82 -7.07
N GLY A 125 4.87 -2.72 -6.34
CA GLY A 125 5.82 -1.67 -6.63
C GLY A 125 7.17 -1.98 -5.98
N ALA A 126 8.24 -1.82 -6.73
CA ALA A 126 9.60 -1.77 -6.22
C ALA A 126 10.17 -0.39 -6.44
N VAL A 127 10.77 0.21 -5.43
CA VAL A 127 11.57 1.44 -5.57
C VAL A 127 12.99 1.17 -5.16
N THR A 128 13.92 1.54 -6.04
CA THR A 128 15.36 1.49 -5.75
C THR A 128 15.87 2.91 -5.54
N ASN A 129 16.35 3.19 -4.36
CA ASN A 129 16.95 4.47 -3.96
C ASN A 129 18.06 4.22 -2.93
N GLU A 130 19.05 5.11 -2.87
CA GLU A 130 20.19 5.00 -1.93
C GLU A 130 20.87 3.61 -1.92
N GLY A 131 20.78 2.86 -3.05
CA GLY A 131 21.36 1.50 -3.17
C GLY A 131 20.54 0.39 -2.52
N GLN A 132 19.33 0.68 -2.04
CA GLN A 132 18.40 -0.30 -1.45
C GLN A 132 17.13 -0.39 -2.29
N THR A 133 16.50 -1.56 -2.26
CA THR A 133 15.19 -1.79 -2.88
C THR A 133 14.14 -2.04 -1.81
N HIS A 134 13.08 -1.25 -1.85
CA HIS A 134 11.90 -1.37 -1.00
C HIS A 134 10.68 -1.71 -1.86
N HIS A 135 9.74 -2.45 -1.29
CA HIS A 135 8.50 -2.80 -1.97
C HIS A 135 7.31 -2.10 -1.31
N PHE A 136 6.31 -1.79 -2.13
CA PHE A 136 5.04 -1.23 -1.69
C PHE A 136 3.89 -1.89 -2.45
N VAL A 137 2.70 -1.89 -1.86
CA VAL A 137 1.52 -2.59 -2.38
C VAL A 137 0.36 -1.65 -2.68
N ASN A 138 0.35 -0.46 -2.07
CA ASN A 138 -0.69 0.54 -2.33
C ASN A 138 -0.12 1.72 -3.11
N ILE A 139 0.83 2.44 -2.50
CA ILE A 139 1.29 3.71 -3.02
C ILE A 139 2.71 4.05 -2.60
N ALA A 140 3.43 4.65 -3.51
CA ALA A 140 4.63 5.44 -3.22
C ALA A 140 4.36 6.90 -3.55
N GLY A 141 4.87 7.82 -2.76
CA GLY A 141 4.71 9.24 -3.00
C GLY A 141 5.82 10.09 -2.42
N GLY A 142 5.94 11.29 -2.95
CA GLY A 142 6.88 12.29 -2.47
C GLY A 142 6.37 13.70 -2.75
N GLY A 143 7.00 14.67 -2.08
CA GLY A 143 6.63 16.08 -2.16
C GLY A 143 6.16 16.62 -0.81
N ARG A 144 6.11 17.93 -0.71
CA ARG A 144 5.80 18.60 0.57
C ARG A 144 4.42 18.24 1.13
N LEU A 145 3.45 17.91 0.26
CA LEU A 145 2.12 17.47 0.71
C LEU A 145 2.14 16.07 1.32
N THR A 146 3.01 15.17 0.86
CA THR A 146 3.15 13.85 1.49
C THR A 146 3.82 13.91 2.85
N GLU A 147 4.71 14.86 3.08
CA GLU A 147 5.35 15.10 4.38
C GLU A 147 4.32 15.48 5.47
N LEU A 148 3.22 16.14 5.09
CA LEU A 148 2.13 16.48 6.03
C LEU A 148 1.48 15.26 6.68
N THR A 149 1.51 14.11 6.03
CA THR A 149 0.94 12.87 6.59
C THR A 149 1.65 12.44 7.87
N TYR A 150 2.93 12.78 8.03
CA TYR A 150 3.71 12.52 9.24
C TYR A 150 3.43 13.52 10.38
N GLU A 151 3.01 14.75 10.05
CA GLU A 151 2.80 15.82 11.03
C GLU A 151 1.43 15.78 11.72
N VAL A 152 0.46 15.00 11.20
CA VAL A 152 -0.86 14.87 11.82
C VAL A 152 -0.79 13.93 13.02
N PRO A 153 -1.03 14.42 14.25
CA PRO A 153 -1.00 13.59 15.45
C PRO A 153 -1.98 12.42 15.37
N SER A 154 -1.55 11.23 15.80
CA SER A 154 -2.36 10.00 15.77
C SER A 154 -3.72 10.15 16.46
N LYS A 155 -3.80 10.96 17.53
CA LYS A 155 -5.07 11.27 18.20
C LYS A 155 -6.03 12.06 17.31
N LEU A 156 -5.51 13.01 16.51
CA LEU A 156 -6.33 13.80 15.58
C LEU A 156 -6.82 12.94 14.42
N LYS A 157 -5.99 12.04 13.91
CA LYS A 157 -6.35 11.02 12.90
C LYS A 157 -7.53 10.18 13.37
N THR A 158 -7.52 9.78 14.63
CA THR A 158 -8.56 8.92 15.21
C THR A 158 -9.88 9.67 15.48
N MET A 159 -9.82 10.96 15.81
CA MET A 159 -11.01 11.75 16.15
C MET A 159 -11.72 12.37 14.94
N LEU A 160 -10.97 12.88 13.97
CA LEU A 160 -11.48 13.65 12.84
C LEU A 160 -11.36 12.91 11.51
N GLY A 161 -10.71 11.74 11.50
CA GLY A 161 -10.52 10.95 10.29
C GLY A 161 -9.88 11.77 9.16
N GLN A 162 -10.44 11.67 7.96
CA GLN A 162 -9.97 12.39 6.77
C GLN A 162 -9.99 13.92 6.92
N LEU A 163 -10.97 14.46 7.68
CA LEU A 163 -11.11 15.89 7.87
C LEU A 163 -9.87 16.53 8.53
N ALA A 164 -9.17 15.78 9.39
CA ALA A 164 -7.94 16.24 10.02
C ALA A 164 -6.83 16.53 8.99
N TYR A 165 -6.71 15.69 7.97
CA TYR A 165 -5.75 15.89 6.88
C TYR A 165 -6.09 17.12 6.03
N TYR A 166 -7.38 17.32 5.72
CA TYR A 166 -7.82 18.49 4.96
C TYR A 166 -7.56 19.78 5.71
N LEU A 167 -7.92 19.84 7.00
CA LEU A 167 -7.71 21.03 7.83
C LEU A 167 -6.22 21.35 7.97
N LYS A 168 -5.38 20.34 8.21
CA LYS A 168 -3.94 20.52 8.31
C LYS A 168 -3.33 20.93 6.97
N GLY A 169 -3.75 20.31 5.88
CA GLY A 169 -3.33 20.68 4.53
C GLY A 169 -3.67 22.13 4.21
N MET A 170 -4.89 22.59 4.53
CA MET A 170 -5.30 24.00 4.32
C MET A 170 -4.51 24.99 5.17
N GLU A 171 -4.18 24.63 6.42
CA GLU A 171 -3.37 25.47 7.31
C GLU A 171 -1.95 25.64 6.78
N MET A 172 -1.35 24.57 6.27
CA MET A 172 0.05 24.54 5.87
C MET A 172 0.30 24.91 4.40
N LEU A 173 -0.73 24.80 3.55
CA LEU A 173 -0.58 25.02 2.11
C LEU A 173 0.10 26.36 1.73
N PRO A 174 -0.21 27.51 2.39
CA PRO A 174 0.46 28.77 2.07
C PRO A 174 1.99 28.74 2.31
N SER A 175 2.46 27.83 3.15
CA SER A 175 3.90 27.65 3.46
C SER A 175 4.59 26.60 2.61
N ILE A 176 3.82 25.78 1.85
CA ILE A 176 4.37 24.72 1.03
C ILE A 176 5.02 25.30 -0.22
N LYS A 177 6.33 25.15 -0.30
CA LYS A 177 7.07 25.50 -1.51
C LYS A 177 7.02 24.33 -2.49
N PRO A 178 6.69 24.55 -3.76
CA PRO A 178 6.81 23.51 -4.77
C PRO A 178 8.27 23.10 -4.93
N THR A 179 8.47 21.85 -5.35
CA THR A 179 9.79 21.28 -5.59
C THR A 179 9.96 21.04 -7.09
N THR A 180 11.10 21.44 -7.64
CA THR A 180 11.44 21.15 -9.04
C THR A 180 11.92 19.71 -9.17
N VAL A 181 11.28 18.96 -10.08
CA VAL A 181 11.59 17.56 -10.33
C VAL A 181 11.75 17.30 -11.82
N GLU A 182 12.47 16.22 -12.12
CA GLU A 182 12.54 15.57 -13.43
C GLU A 182 11.97 14.18 -13.29
N ILE A 183 10.94 13.84 -14.06
CA ILE A 183 10.26 12.56 -14.04
C ILE A 183 10.27 11.95 -15.43
N GLU A 184 10.95 10.81 -15.58
CA GLU A 184 10.91 9.96 -16.75
C GLU A 184 9.94 8.80 -16.50
N TYR A 185 9.02 8.53 -17.41
CA TYR A 185 8.06 7.45 -17.32
C TYR A 185 7.79 6.85 -18.71
N ASP A 186 8.19 5.61 -18.90
CA ASP A 186 8.04 4.83 -20.14
C ASP A 186 8.43 5.61 -21.40
N GLY A 187 9.60 6.28 -21.35
CA GLY A 187 10.14 7.09 -22.46
C GLY A 187 9.50 8.47 -22.63
N LYS A 188 8.54 8.84 -21.78
CA LYS A 188 8.02 10.21 -21.67
C LYS A 188 8.79 10.96 -20.60
N PHE A 189 8.76 12.28 -20.66
CA PHE A 189 9.51 13.14 -19.73
C PHE A 189 8.68 14.33 -19.27
N PHE A 190 8.74 14.61 -17.97
CA PHE A 190 8.20 15.82 -17.36
C PHE A 190 9.30 16.52 -16.56
N SER A 191 9.42 17.82 -16.67
CA SER A 191 10.27 18.66 -15.83
C SER A 191 9.51 19.89 -15.40
N GLY A 192 9.50 20.19 -14.11
CA GLY A 192 8.80 21.35 -13.57
C GLY A 192 8.57 21.30 -12.06
N ASP A 193 7.87 22.34 -11.60
CA ASP A 193 7.51 22.51 -10.19
C ASP A 193 6.27 21.69 -9.82
N ILE A 194 6.39 20.83 -8.81
CA ILE A 194 5.30 20.01 -8.29
C ILE A 194 5.06 20.26 -6.81
N MET A 195 3.84 20.02 -6.36
CA MET A 195 3.47 19.95 -4.94
C MET A 195 3.66 18.54 -4.39
N MET A 196 3.33 17.53 -5.21
CA MET A 196 3.51 16.10 -4.90
C MET A 196 3.46 15.25 -6.17
N PHE A 197 3.97 14.05 -6.06
CA PHE A 197 3.68 12.95 -6.97
C PHE A 197 3.22 11.72 -6.21
N LEU A 198 2.48 10.85 -6.90
CA LEU A 198 2.07 9.54 -6.40
C LEU A 198 2.27 8.50 -7.50
N VAL A 199 2.76 7.34 -7.10
CA VAL A 199 2.89 6.13 -7.92
C VAL A 199 2.03 5.08 -7.25
N SER A 200 0.85 4.78 -7.81
CA SER A 200 -0.19 4.00 -7.15
C SER A 200 -0.44 2.67 -7.84
N LEU A 201 -0.74 1.64 -7.05
CA LEU A 201 -1.22 0.33 -7.48
C LEU A 201 -2.70 0.14 -7.14
N THR A 202 -3.22 0.91 -6.19
CA THR A 202 -4.60 0.80 -5.73
C THR A 202 -5.34 2.13 -5.85
N ASN A 203 -6.66 2.06 -5.96
CA ASN A 203 -7.52 3.24 -6.05
C ASN A 203 -7.73 3.97 -4.71
N SER A 204 -7.40 3.32 -3.59
CA SER A 204 -7.68 3.82 -2.24
C SER A 204 -6.41 4.08 -1.47
N VAL A 205 -6.22 5.32 -1.04
CA VAL A 205 -5.06 5.75 -0.26
C VAL A 205 -5.46 6.75 0.80
N GLY A 206 -5.05 6.51 2.04
CA GLY A 206 -5.25 7.46 3.15
C GLY A 206 -6.72 7.86 3.36
N GLY A 207 -7.65 7.01 2.92
CA GLY A 207 -9.08 7.25 2.98
C GLY A 207 -9.69 7.94 1.76
N PHE A 208 -8.92 8.30 0.75
CA PHE A 208 -9.45 8.63 -0.58
C PHE A 208 -9.74 7.34 -1.33
N GLU A 209 -11.00 7.08 -1.66
CA GLU A 209 -11.42 5.85 -2.32
C GLU A 209 -11.35 5.89 -3.85
N LYS A 210 -11.02 7.06 -4.43
CA LYS A 210 -11.02 7.29 -5.88
C LYS A 210 -9.83 8.14 -6.33
N LEU A 211 -8.68 8.00 -5.65
CA LEU A 211 -7.50 8.79 -6.00
C LEU A 211 -6.87 8.32 -7.31
N ALA A 212 -6.86 7.01 -7.57
CA ALA A 212 -6.46 6.42 -8.83
C ALA A 212 -7.61 5.54 -9.36
N PRO A 213 -8.63 6.14 -10.00
CA PRO A 213 -9.88 5.46 -10.33
C PRO A 213 -9.71 4.31 -11.34
N ASP A 214 -8.66 4.34 -12.15
CA ASP A 214 -8.39 3.36 -13.20
C ASP A 214 -7.34 2.32 -12.78
N SER A 215 -6.96 2.28 -11.48
CA SER A 215 -5.94 1.35 -11.00
C SER A 215 -6.40 -0.10 -11.04
N SER A 216 -5.48 -0.97 -11.43
CA SER A 216 -5.61 -2.43 -11.39
C SER A 216 -4.43 -3.03 -10.65
N LEU A 217 -4.66 -4.11 -9.91
CA LEU A 217 -3.61 -4.80 -9.16
C LEU A 217 -2.87 -5.86 -9.98
N ASP A 218 -3.17 -6.01 -11.28
CA ASP A 218 -2.66 -7.12 -12.08
C ASP A 218 -2.45 -6.77 -13.58
N ASP A 219 -2.40 -5.45 -13.92
CA ASP A 219 -2.19 -4.97 -15.29
C ASP A 219 -0.71 -4.64 -15.63
N GLY A 220 0.20 -4.75 -14.66
CA GLY A 220 1.62 -4.44 -14.82
C GLY A 220 1.93 -2.94 -14.86
N MET A 221 1.00 -2.08 -14.46
CA MET A 221 1.12 -0.64 -14.57
C MET A 221 0.89 0.06 -13.23
N PHE A 222 1.58 1.15 -13.02
CA PHE A 222 1.26 2.14 -12.01
C PHE A 222 0.31 3.20 -12.56
N ASP A 223 -0.50 3.77 -11.70
CA ASP A 223 -1.11 5.06 -11.94
C ASP A 223 -0.19 6.15 -11.39
N LEU A 224 0.44 6.90 -12.31
CA LEU A 224 1.29 8.04 -11.97
C LEU A 224 0.43 9.30 -11.92
N ILE A 225 0.40 9.94 -10.74
CA ILE A 225 -0.29 11.20 -10.50
C ILE A 225 0.74 12.26 -10.15
N ILE A 226 0.79 13.35 -10.89
CA ILE A 226 1.66 14.49 -10.62
C ILE A 226 0.79 15.72 -10.39
N LEU A 227 0.79 16.24 -9.17
CA LEU A 227 0.17 17.54 -8.85
C LEU A 227 1.19 18.63 -9.07
N LYS A 228 1.02 19.37 -10.16
CA LYS A 228 1.83 20.55 -10.48
C LYS A 228 1.61 21.66 -9.44
N LYS A 229 2.46 22.67 -9.46
CA LYS A 229 2.32 23.87 -8.63
C LYS A 229 0.90 24.44 -8.77
N ALA A 230 0.24 24.59 -7.63
CA ALA A 230 -1.12 25.11 -7.53
C ALA A 230 -1.21 26.12 -6.36
N ASN A 231 -2.06 27.14 -6.50
CA ASN A 231 -2.38 28.04 -5.41
C ASN A 231 -3.47 27.42 -4.49
N LEU A 232 -3.77 28.10 -3.38
CA LEU A 232 -4.73 27.60 -2.39
C LEU A 232 -6.12 27.31 -2.98
N ALA A 233 -6.64 28.19 -3.84
CA ALA A 233 -7.97 28.02 -4.43
C ALA A 233 -7.99 26.84 -5.41
N GLU A 234 -6.96 26.69 -6.22
CA GLU A 234 -6.77 25.56 -7.13
C GLU A 234 -6.66 24.25 -6.35
N PHE A 235 -5.87 24.24 -5.28
CA PHE A 235 -5.72 23.05 -4.42
C PHE A 235 -7.05 22.62 -3.79
N ILE A 236 -7.83 23.55 -3.21
CA ILE A 236 -9.15 23.25 -2.63
C ILE A 236 -10.07 22.66 -3.69
N ARG A 237 -10.08 23.23 -4.90
CA ARG A 237 -10.83 22.70 -6.03
C ARG A 237 -10.42 21.27 -6.36
N ILE A 238 -9.11 21.02 -6.53
CA ILE A 238 -8.56 19.70 -6.86
C ILE A 238 -8.90 18.68 -5.75
N ALA A 239 -8.72 19.05 -4.48
CA ALA A 239 -9.08 18.19 -3.35
C ALA A 239 -10.57 17.83 -3.33
N THR A 240 -11.45 18.79 -3.68
CA THR A 240 -12.90 18.56 -3.80
C THR A 240 -13.22 17.60 -4.96
N LEU A 241 -12.54 17.75 -6.09
CA LEU A 241 -12.69 16.84 -7.24
C LEU A 241 -12.15 15.44 -6.92
N ALA A 242 -11.07 15.34 -6.13
CA ALA A 242 -10.49 14.06 -5.73
C ALA A 242 -11.45 13.18 -4.92
N LEU A 243 -12.35 13.78 -4.13
CA LEU A 243 -13.39 13.03 -3.42
C LEU A 243 -14.37 12.31 -4.37
N ARG A 244 -14.49 12.80 -5.61
CA ARG A 244 -15.35 12.23 -6.64
C ARG A 244 -14.60 11.41 -7.69
N GLY A 245 -13.25 11.45 -7.68
CA GLY A 245 -12.40 10.87 -8.71
C GLY A 245 -12.32 11.71 -9.99
N GLU A 246 -12.79 12.95 -9.96
CA GLU A 246 -12.83 13.86 -11.13
C GLU A 246 -11.55 14.70 -11.28
N HIS A 247 -10.67 14.70 -10.29
CA HIS A 247 -9.41 15.47 -10.26
C HIS A 247 -8.44 15.11 -11.39
N ILE A 248 -8.52 13.89 -11.93
CA ILE A 248 -7.67 13.42 -13.03
C ILE A 248 -7.80 14.27 -14.29
N ASN A 249 -8.91 15.00 -14.44
CA ASN A 249 -9.18 15.91 -15.57
C ASN A 249 -8.75 17.35 -15.31
N ASP A 250 -8.18 17.67 -14.13
CA ASP A 250 -7.75 19.02 -13.79
C ASP A 250 -6.44 19.39 -14.51
N PRO A 251 -6.29 20.60 -15.05
CA PRO A 251 -5.07 21.01 -15.77
C PRO A 251 -3.80 21.03 -14.91
N HIS A 252 -3.91 21.05 -13.58
CA HIS A 252 -2.79 20.94 -12.66
C HIS A 252 -2.41 19.50 -12.34
N ILE A 253 -3.17 18.52 -12.81
CA ILE A 253 -2.89 17.10 -12.63
C ILE A 253 -2.35 16.51 -13.94
N ILE A 254 -1.29 15.74 -13.84
CA ILE A 254 -0.93 14.75 -14.86
C ILE A 254 -1.32 13.41 -14.28
N TYR A 255 -2.21 12.70 -14.97
CA TYR A 255 -2.61 11.34 -14.66
C TYR A 255 -2.29 10.44 -15.84
N THR A 256 -1.51 9.39 -15.62
CA THR A 256 -1.08 8.47 -16.70
C THR A 256 -0.67 7.13 -16.12
N LYS A 257 -0.78 6.08 -16.91
CA LYS A 257 -0.20 4.77 -16.56
C LYS A 257 1.26 4.69 -16.99
N ALA A 258 2.07 4.00 -16.18
CA ALA A 258 3.47 3.72 -16.47
C ALA A 258 3.93 2.43 -15.78
N ASN A 259 4.77 1.64 -16.44
CA ASN A 259 5.41 0.47 -15.83
C ASN A 259 6.68 0.85 -15.04
N ARG A 260 7.41 1.85 -15.54
CA ARG A 260 8.65 2.34 -14.95
C ARG A 260 8.61 3.85 -14.81
N VAL A 261 8.99 4.34 -13.61
CA VAL A 261 9.07 5.77 -13.33
C VAL A 261 10.42 6.06 -12.67
N LYS A 262 11.17 7.03 -13.19
CA LYS A 262 12.38 7.55 -12.57
C LYS A 262 12.14 8.98 -12.14
N ILE A 263 12.47 9.30 -10.91
CA ILE A 263 12.27 10.65 -10.36
C ILE A 263 13.59 11.17 -9.80
N HIS A 264 13.95 12.35 -10.28
CA HIS A 264 15.13 13.07 -9.82
C HIS A 264 14.75 14.46 -9.32
N THR A 265 15.41 14.92 -8.26
CA THR A 265 15.35 16.28 -7.75
C THR A 265 16.66 16.63 -7.05
N ASN A 266 17.01 17.90 -7.06
CA ASN A 266 18.17 18.43 -6.29
C ASN A 266 17.80 18.73 -4.83
N ASP A 267 16.52 18.74 -4.50
CA ASP A 267 16.05 18.94 -3.13
C ASP A 267 16.04 17.61 -2.34
N LYS A 268 16.18 17.70 -1.03
CA LYS A 268 15.96 16.55 -0.15
C LYS A 268 14.48 16.27 -0.07
N MET A 269 14.00 15.31 -0.85
CA MET A 269 12.60 14.86 -0.84
C MET A 269 12.53 13.45 -0.29
N GLN A 270 11.74 13.27 0.76
CA GLN A 270 11.47 11.97 1.36
C GLN A 270 10.41 11.22 0.57
N LEU A 271 10.60 9.90 0.49
CA LEU A 271 9.60 8.98 -0.04
C LEU A 271 8.75 8.43 1.09
N ASN A 272 7.45 8.36 0.83
CA ASN A 272 6.48 7.63 1.62
C ASN A 272 6.08 6.37 0.85
N LEU A 273 6.20 5.21 1.46
CA LEU A 273 5.81 3.91 0.89
C LEU A 273 4.75 3.29 1.82
N ASP A 274 3.52 3.19 1.36
CA ASP A 274 2.38 2.65 2.13
C ASP A 274 2.19 3.29 3.53
N GLY A 275 2.61 4.55 3.70
CA GLY A 275 2.55 5.25 4.98
C GLY A 275 3.86 5.29 5.78
N GLU A 276 4.87 4.54 5.37
CA GLU A 276 6.17 4.43 6.04
C GLU A 276 7.26 5.22 5.30
N TYR A 277 8.36 5.52 5.99
CA TYR A 277 9.52 6.19 5.39
C TYR A 277 10.25 5.25 4.42
N GLY A 278 10.41 5.65 3.16
CA GLY A 278 11.02 4.90 2.07
C GLY A 278 12.36 5.44 1.57
N GLY A 279 13.09 6.23 2.37
CA GLY A 279 14.37 6.84 1.95
C GLY A 279 14.18 8.19 1.23
N LEU A 280 15.20 8.60 0.49
CA LEU A 280 15.26 9.87 -0.23
C LEU A 280 15.26 9.65 -1.76
N LEU A 281 14.77 10.62 -2.51
CA LEU A 281 15.04 10.72 -3.95
C LEU A 281 16.53 11.07 -4.20
N PRO A 282 17.10 10.67 -5.37
CA PRO A 282 16.43 10.08 -6.54
C PRO A 282 16.02 8.63 -6.34
N GLY A 283 14.99 8.21 -7.08
CA GLY A 283 14.49 6.84 -7.02
C GLY A 283 13.98 6.34 -8.38
N GLU A 284 14.11 5.04 -8.59
CA GLU A 284 13.56 4.33 -9.74
C GLU A 284 12.48 3.36 -9.27
N PHE A 285 11.26 3.54 -9.78
CA PHE A 285 10.08 2.74 -9.47
C PHE A 285 9.82 1.78 -10.63
N VAL A 286 9.63 0.50 -10.33
CA VAL A 286 9.33 -0.54 -11.31
C VAL A 286 8.14 -1.34 -10.84
N ASN A 287 7.15 -1.54 -11.70
CA ASN A 287 6.05 -2.46 -11.43
C ASN A 287 6.55 -3.89 -11.63
N LEU A 288 6.41 -4.70 -10.61
CA LEU A 288 6.70 -6.13 -10.62
C LEU A 288 5.39 -6.87 -10.93
N TYR A 289 5.17 -7.15 -12.20
CA TYR A 289 3.95 -7.76 -12.69
C TYR A 289 3.66 -9.12 -12.05
N ARG A 290 2.48 -9.26 -11.45
CA ARG A 290 1.95 -10.50 -10.84
C ARG A 290 2.96 -11.19 -9.93
N HIS A 291 3.57 -10.41 -9.05
CA HIS A 291 4.75 -10.82 -8.29
C HIS A 291 4.44 -11.66 -7.06
N VAL A 292 3.30 -11.45 -6.40
CA VAL A 292 2.89 -12.16 -5.18
C VAL A 292 1.47 -12.65 -5.33
N GLU A 293 1.19 -13.89 -4.88
CA GLU A 293 -0.17 -14.39 -4.79
C GLU A 293 -0.80 -14.05 -3.44
N VAL A 294 -1.98 -13.42 -3.45
CA VAL A 294 -2.74 -13.06 -2.25
C VAL A 294 -4.13 -13.70 -2.28
N PHE A 295 -4.60 -14.20 -1.14
CA PHE A 295 -5.96 -14.71 -1.02
C PHE A 295 -6.97 -13.56 -1.05
N VAL A 296 -7.91 -13.64 -1.99
CA VAL A 296 -9.02 -12.68 -2.14
C VAL A 296 -10.37 -13.40 -2.08
N PRO A 297 -11.46 -12.68 -1.75
CA PRO A 297 -12.81 -13.22 -1.88
C PRO A 297 -13.11 -13.69 -3.31
N LYS A 298 -13.92 -14.71 -3.48
CA LYS A 298 -14.29 -15.27 -4.80
C LYS A 298 -14.90 -14.23 -5.73
N GLU A 299 -15.68 -13.30 -5.18
CA GLU A 299 -16.29 -12.19 -5.92
C GLU A 299 -15.22 -11.23 -6.47
N THR A 300 -14.22 -10.91 -5.66
CA THR A 300 -13.08 -10.06 -6.06
C THR A 300 -12.28 -10.75 -7.17
N ALA A 301 -12.00 -12.04 -7.04
CA ALA A 301 -11.30 -12.81 -8.06
C ALA A 301 -12.01 -12.75 -9.43
N LYS A 302 -13.35 -12.86 -9.44
CA LYS A 302 -14.15 -12.72 -10.67
C LYS A 302 -14.13 -11.32 -11.26
N LEU A 303 -14.04 -10.28 -10.43
CA LEU A 303 -13.91 -8.88 -10.90
C LEU A 303 -12.57 -8.66 -11.58
N MET A 304 -11.48 -9.14 -10.97
CA MET A 304 -10.15 -9.07 -11.56
C MET A 304 -10.08 -9.76 -12.92
N GLU A 305 -10.66 -10.98 -13.06
CA GLU A 305 -10.72 -11.70 -14.33
C GLU A 305 -11.50 -10.98 -15.43
N LYS A 306 -12.54 -10.22 -15.09
CA LYS A 306 -13.30 -9.44 -16.08
C LYS A 306 -12.53 -8.26 -16.61
N ASN A 307 -11.72 -7.63 -15.78
CA ASN A 307 -10.88 -6.51 -16.19
C ASN A 307 -9.72 -6.94 -17.10
N GLU A 308 -9.31 -8.23 -17.07
CA GLU A 308 -8.32 -8.79 -17.99
C GLU A 308 -8.86 -8.95 -19.43
N ILE A 309 -10.18 -9.04 -19.61
CA ILE A 309 -10.82 -9.34 -20.91
C ILE A 309 -11.33 -8.06 -21.60
N ALA A 310 -11.38 -6.93 -20.88
CA ALA A 310 -11.86 -5.65 -21.38
C ALA A 310 -10.73 -4.77 -21.92
#